data_523eebc416e2eaf609d74620a3fbff0d
#
_entry.id   523eebc416e2eaf609d74620a3fbff0d
#
_cell.length_a   1.000
_cell.length_b   1.000
_cell.length_c   1.000
_cell.angle_alpha   90.00
_cell.angle_beta   90.00
_cell.angle_gamma   90.00
#
_symmetry.space_group_name_H-M   'P 1'
#
loop_
_entity.id
_entity.type
_entity.pdbx_description
1 polymer ?
#
loop_
_entity_poly.entity_id
_entity_poly.type
_entity_poly.pdbx_seq_one_letter_code
_entity_poly.pdbx_strand_id
1 'polypeptide(L)'
;MGQALFTPSFNLKTGKGQVLVVPYTATDATHCTLETKAIEDVSAFKAVKDGKLTITIDGNEHKLSGLNFETIKTLADVVKILVAENLDIDIEATSENKIKFTSRRLGANDSTILMEATTGGAGTDLYGANYLDGATATTTNATNATGTTLAELVAKAEDFGYFGGILTTQECENTLVKANATAIQAQDHIYYEVTKSLKNMAVLGEQITQANLNKTRLLAYSEKNEKVAIATYATIASSTNYSGTDTCLTMNLKELTGVDPDKNLNQTYYNSAKTNGCDIYGSTCGLSAVYSFGANSYTDEVTADLALKKSLEVAMFNVLKQTMTKIPQTESGVTALKNAAIQVLQQFVRNGAIGTGLKWGSPIPFGNGETFQDNIEKLGYYVYSEPIANQAQSEREARVCPLIQIALKRSGSIHSSDVIVYINR
;
A
#
# COMPACT_ATOMS: atom_id res chain seq x y z
N MET A 1 -4.07 -20.05 -11.72
CA MET A 1 -3.52 -20.32 -10.38
C MET A 1 -2.96 -19.01 -9.83
N GLY A 2 -3.53 -18.51 -8.74
CA GLY A 2 -2.99 -17.37 -8.03
C GLY A 2 -1.70 -17.73 -7.27
N GLN A 3 -0.90 -16.73 -7.02
CA GLN A 3 0.34 -16.85 -6.24
C GLN A 3 0.40 -15.74 -5.21
N ALA A 4 0.70 -16.06 -3.98
CA ALA A 4 1.12 -15.08 -2.99
C ALA A 4 2.64 -14.99 -3.01
N LEU A 5 3.16 -13.76 -3.09
CA LEU A 5 4.58 -13.48 -3.02
C LEU A 5 4.89 -12.92 -1.63
N PHE A 6 5.85 -13.53 -0.98
CA PHE A 6 6.36 -13.10 0.30
C PHE A 6 7.72 -12.46 0.09
N THR A 7 7.82 -11.19 0.42
CA THR A 7 9.08 -10.47 0.30
C THR A 7 10.11 -11.02 1.30
N PRO A 8 11.41 -10.80 1.06
CA PRO A 8 12.44 -11.19 2.01
C PRO A 8 12.12 -10.70 3.42
N SER A 9 12.50 -11.49 4.40
CA SER A 9 12.60 -10.97 5.77
C SER A 9 13.50 -9.73 5.76
N PHE A 10 13.15 -8.70 6.52
CA PHE A 10 14.06 -7.59 6.77
C PHE A 10 15.43 -8.16 7.08
N ASN A 11 16.36 -8.01 6.14
CA ASN A 11 17.59 -8.77 6.24
C ASN A 11 18.49 -8.16 7.30
N LEU A 12 18.49 -8.75 8.46
CA LEU A 12 19.27 -8.31 9.60
C LEU A 12 20.78 -8.53 9.41
N LYS A 13 21.22 -9.26 8.39
CA LYS A 13 22.66 -9.64 8.27
C LYS A 13 23.31 -9.51 6.91
N THR A 14 22.65 -9.71 5.80
CA THR A 14 23.36 -9.91 4.52
C THR A 14 22.84 -9.16 3.29
N GLY A 15 21.73 -8.45 3.35
CA GLY A 15 21.12 -7.78 2.21
C GLY A 15 20.63 -8.73 1.08
N LYS A 16 20.68 -10.03 1.28
CA LYS A 16 20.20 -11.04 0.32
C LYS A 16 18.88 -11.60 0.81
N GLY A 17 17.80 -11.05 0.29
CA GLY A 17 16.47 -11.54 0.59
C GLY A 17 16.11 -12.78 -0.23
N GLN A 18 15.34 -13.68 0.36
CA GLN A 18 14.70 -14.79 -0.35
C GLN A 18 13.24 -14.45 -0.59
N VAL A 19 12.72 -14.74 -1.77
CA VAL A 19 11.31 -14.61 -2.09
C VAL A 19 10.70 -16.02 -2.02
N LEU A 20 9.73 -16.19 -1.13
CA LEU A 20 8.93 -17.40 -1.08
C LEU A 20 7.70 -17.18 -1.97
N VAL A 21 7.51 -18.08 -2.93
CA VAL A 21 6.33 -18.10 -3.80
C VAL A 21 5.45 -19.26 -3.36
N VAL A 22 4.26 -18.94 -2.85
CA VAL A 22 3.28 -19.96 -2.43
C VAL A 22 2.16 -20.01 -3.46
N PRO A 23 2.06 -21.08 -4.26
CA PRO A 23 0.92 -21.25 -5.15
C PRO A 23 -0.33 -21.59 -4.35
N TYR A 24 -1.46 -21.05 -4.76
CA TYR A 24 -2.74 -21.39 -4.19
C TYR A 24 -3.80 -21.57 -5.28
N THR A 25 -4.79 -22.42 -5.03
CA THR A 25 -5.93 -22.58 -5.92
C THR A 25 -6.99 -21.57 -5.52
N ALA A 26 -7.19 -20.58 -6.35
CA ALA A 26 -8.30 -19.65 -6.26
C ALA A 26 -8.83 -19.38 -7.66
N THR A 27 -10.09 -19.06 -7.76
CA THR A 27 -10.65 -18.42 -8.94
C THR A 27 -10.52 -16.92 -8.72
N ASP A 28 -9.93 -16.24 -9.69
CA ASP A 28 -9.72 -14.81 -9.60
C ASP A 28 -11.04 -14.06 -9.67
N ALA A 29 -11.15 -12.95 -8.96
CA ALA A 29 -12.18 -11.98 -9.23
C ALA A 29 -12.00 -11.43 -10.65
N THR A 30 -13.11 -11.11 -11.31
CA THR A 30 -13.08 -10.55 -12.65
C THR A 30 -13.61 -9.13 -12.67
N HIS A 31 -13.25 -8.39 -13.72
CA HIS A 31 -13.80 -7.08 -14.02
C HIS A 31 -15.13 -7.21 -14.77
N CYS A 32 -16.01 -6.24 -14.58
CA CYS A 32 -17.13 -6.05 -15.50
C CYS A 32 -16.60 -5.44 -16.80
N THR A 33 -17.00 -5.99 -17.92
CA THR A 33 -16.68 -5.45 -19.24
C THR A 33 -17.95 -5.21 -20.05
N LEU A 34 -17.92 -4.16 -20.88
CA LEU A 34 -18.96 -3.87 -21.85
C LEU A 34 -18.29 -3.74 -23.22
N GLU A 35 -18.71 -4.55 -24.18
CA GLU A 35 -18.22 -4.51 -25.56
C GLU A 35 -19.32 -4.07 -26.50
N THR A 36 -19.03 -3.07 -27.36
CA THR A 36 -19.91 -2.66 -28.43
C THR A 36 -19.96 -3.75 -29.54
N LYS A 37 -20.93 -3.65 -30.46
CA LYS A 37 -20.79 -4.38 -31.70
C LYS A 37 -19.57 -3.88 -32.50
N ALA A 38 -19.17 -4.63 -33.56
CA ALA A 38 -18.13 -4.21 -34.48
C ALA A 38 -18.52 -2.90 -35.19
N ILE A 39 -17.61 -1.93 -35.19
CA ILE A 39 -17.76 -0.62 -35.84
C ILE A 39 -16.83 -0.61 -37.06
N GLU A 40 -17.36 -1.06 -38.21
CA GLU A 40 -16.56 -1.20 -39.43
C GLU A 40 -16.27 0.13 -40.10
N ASP A 41 -17.08 1.16 -39.88
CA ASP A 41 -16.93 2.49 -40.45
C ASP A 41 -17.19 3.59 -39.41
N VAL A 42 -16.25 4.50 -39.29
CA VAL A 42 -16.32 5.65 -38.38
C VAL A 42 -16.95 6.90 -39.01
N SER A 43 -17.50 6.80 -40.23
CA SER A 43 -18.06 7.96 -40.99
C SER A 43 -19.26 8.57 -40.23
N ALA A 44 -20.08 7.76 -39.58
CA ALA A 44 -21.18 8.23 -38.75
C ALA A 44 -20.70 9.10 -37.62
N PHE A 45 -19.62 8.71 -36.92
CA PHE A 45 -19.00 9.50 -35.85
C PHE A 45 -18.46 10.82 -36.38
N LYS A 46 -17.86 10.89 -37.56
CA LYS A 46 -17.32 12.14 -38.16
C LYS A 46 -18.39 13.23 -38.32
N ALA A 47 -19.63 12.87 -38.43
CA ALA A 47 -20.74 13.82 -38.54
C ALA A 47 -21.12 14.42 -37.18
N VAL A 48 -20.60 13.89 -36.07
CA VAL A 48 -20.94 14.30 -34.72
C VAL A 48 -20.00 15.41 -34.24
N LYS A 49 -20.54 16.60 -34.05
CA LYS A 49 -19.84 17.79 -33.51
C LYS A 49 -20.10 17.99 -32.01
N ASP A 50 -21.24 17.52 -31.55
CA ASP A 50 -21.72 17.60 -30.18
C ASP A 50 -22.33 16.26 -29.81
N GLY A 51 -21.48 15.31 -29.42
CA GLY A 51 -21.88 13.99 -28.97
C GLY A 51 -22.18 13.98 -27.48
N LYS A 52 -23.12 13.15 -27.08
CA LYS A 52 -23.46 12.89 -25.68
C LYS A 52 -23.50 11.41 -25.39
N LEU A 53 -23.15 11.03 -24.16
CA LEU A 53 -23.14 9.64 -23.69
C LEU A 53 -23.47 9.59 -22.21
N THR A 54 -24.40 8.74 -21.83
CA THR A 54 -24.65 8.40 -20.42
C THR A 54 -24.09 7.00 -20.14
N ILE A 55 -23.15 6.91 -19.21
CA ILE A 55 -22.56 5.67 -18.78
C ILE A 55 -22.45 5.65 -17.26
N THR A 56 -22.92 4.58 -16.63
CA THR A 56 -22.78 4.35 -15.19
C THR A 56 -21.64 3.37 -14.98
N ILE A 57 -20.61 3.80 -14.24
CA ILE A 57 -19.41 3.02 -13.96
C ILE A 57 -19.35 2.81 -12.45
N ASP A 58 -19.35 1.57 -12.01
CA ASP A 58 -19.25 1.20 -10.59
C ASP A 58 -20.26 1.94 -9.71
N GLY A 59 -21.47 2.11 -10.23
CA GLY A 59 -22.59 2.80 -9.60
C GLY A 59 -22.53 4.32 -9.63
N ASN A 60 -21.56 4.95 -10.34
CA ASN A 60 -21.50 6.38 -10.56
C ASN A 60 -21.97 6.71 -11.98
N GLU A 61 -23.00 7.56 -12.11
CA GLU A 61 -23.50 8.02 -13.40
C GLU A 61 -22.62 9.14 -13.95
N HIS A 62 -22.19 9.02 -15.19
CA HIS A 62 -21.44 10.02 -15.95
C HIS A 62 -22.25 10.44 -17.17
N LYS A 63 -22.54 11.74 -17.29
CA LYS A 63 -23.22 12.33 -18.43
C LYS A 63 -22.23 13.19 -19.20
N LEU A 64 -21.71 12.63 -20.30
CA LEU A 64 -20.80 13.32 -21.18
C LEU A 64 -21.59 14.13 -22.22
N SER A 65 -21.04 15.29 -22.62
CA SER A 65 -21.59 16.15 -23.65
C SER A 65 -20.47 16.94 -24.33
N GLY A 66 -20.71 17.46 -25.52
CA GLY A 66 -19.72 18.23 -26.27
C GLY A 66 -18.65 17.38 -26.93
N LEU A 67 -18.84 16.05 -27.05
CA LEU A 67 -17.88 15.17 -27.68
C LEU A 67 -17.81 15.44 -29.19
N ASN A 68 -16.66 15.88 -29.67
CA ASN A 68 -16.45 16.26 -31.06
C ASN A 68 -15.58 15.22 -31.81
N PHE A 69 -16.14 14.60 -32.84
CA PHE A 69 -15.49 13.56 -33.64
C PHE A 69 -15.15 14.00 -35.06
N GLU A 70 -15.26 15.29 -35.44
CA GLU A 70 -15.05 15.77 -36.81
C GLU A 70 -13.67 15.39 -37.41
N THR A 71 -12.64 15.30 -36.56
CA THR A 71 -11.25 15.11 -36.99
C THR A 71 -10.78 13.65 -36.98
N ILE A 72 -11.61 12.70 -36.54
CA ILE A 72 -11.21 11.29 -36.42
C ILE A 72 -10.98 10.65 -37.80
N LYS A 73 -10.11 9.64 -37.81
CA LYS A 73 -9.84 8.83 -38.99
C LYS A 73 -10.05 7.34 -38.75
N THR A 74 -9.88 6.90 -37.51
CA THR A 74 -9.90 5.50 -37.11
C THR A 74 -10.74 5.31 -35.84
N LEU A 75 -11.10 4.05 -35.53
CA LEU A 75 -11.75 3.70 -34.29
C LEU A 75 -10.88 4.05 -33.05
N ALA A 76 -9.56 3.95 -33.21
CA ALA A 76 -8.64 4.36 -32.14
C ALA A 76 -8.72 5.87 -31.83
N ASP A 77 -9.09 6.72 -32.81
CA ASP A 77 -9.31 8.12 -32.54
C ASP A 77 -10.60 8.38 -31.77
N VAL A 78 -11.65 7.57 -32.01
CA VAL A 78 -12.88 7.58 -31.19
C VAL A 78 -12.55 7.24 -29.75
N VAL A 79 -11.77 6.19 -29.52
CA VAL A 79 -11.33 5.77 -28.19
C VAL A 79 -10.52 6.87 -27.49
N LYS A 80 -9.60 7.56 -28.19
CA LYS A 80 -8.83 8.68 -27.61
C LYS A 80 -9.73 9.80 -27.10
N ILE A 81 -10.81 10.14 -27.81
CA ILE A 81 -11.75 11.16 -27.38
C ILE A 81 -12.48 10.73 -26.11
N LEU A 82 -12.92 9.47 -26.04
CA LEU A 82 -13.59 8.93 -24.85
C LEU A 82 -12.63 8.84 -23.64
N VAL A 83 -11.39 8.44 -23.86
CA VAL A 83 -10.36 8.39 -22.80
C VAL A 83 -10.03 9.78 -22.26
N ALA A 84 -10.07 10.82 -23.09
CA ALA A 84 -9.81 12.20 -22.69
C ALA A 84 -10.82 12.75 -21.66
N GLU A 85 -11.98 12.13 -21.54
CA GLU A 85 -13.00 12.47 -20.52
C GLU A 85 -12.61 12.05 -19.09
N ASN A 86 -11.47 11.33 -18.92
CA ASN A 86 -10.91 10.92 -17.63
C ASN A 86 -11.90 10.14 -16.75
N LEU A 87 -12.66 9.25 -17.36
CA LEU A 87 -13.53 8.32 -16.64
C LEU A 87 -12.68 7.27 -15.89
N ASP A 88 -13.15 6.83 -14.73
CA ASP A 88 -12.49 5.78 -13.94
C ASP A 88 -12.73 4.37 -14.54
N ILE A 89 -12.39 4.22 -15.81
CA ILE A 89 -12.58 3.02 -16.63
C ILE A 89 -11.47 2.91 -17.67
N ASP A 90 -11.11 1.70 -18.06
CA ASP A 90 -10.22 1.46 -19.17
C ASP A 90 -11.05 1.30 -20.47
N ILE A 91 -10.66 2.03 -21.53
CA ILE A 91 -11.35 2.00 -22.83
C ILE A 91 -10.33 1.65 -23.89
N GLU A 92 -10.63 0.62 -24.70
CA GLU A 92 -9.75 0.18 -25.78
C GLU A 92 -10.51 -0.23 -27.04
N ALA A 93 -9.85 -0.11 -28.20
CA ALA A 93 -10.34 -0.69 -29.44
C ALA A 93 -9.78 -2.12 -29.55
N THR A 94 -10.66 -3.08 -29.78
CA THR A 94 -10.28 -4.49 -29.95
C THR A 94 -9.84 -4.79 -31.39
N SER A 95 -9.19 -5.92 -31.63
CA SER A 95 -8.84 -6.42 -32.97
C SER A 95 -10.05 -6.75 -33.82
N GLU A 96 -11.26 -6.86 -33.23
CA GLU A 96 -12.53 -7.11 -33.88
C GLU A 96 -13.30 -5.82 -34.22
N ASN A 97 -12.64 -4.68 -34.24
CA ASN A 97 -13.24 -3.36 -34.43
C ASN A 97 -14.34 -3.01 -33.42
N LYS A 98 -14.29 -3.53 -32.21
CA LYS A 98 -15.21 -3.17 -31.14
C LYS A 98 -14.53 -2.18 -30.17
N ILE A 99 -15.33 -1.40 -29.44
CA ILE A 99 -14.85 -0.65 -28.30
C ILE A 99 -15.19 -1.45 -27.05
N LYS A 100 -14.17 -1.73 -26.25
CA LYS A 100 -14.29 -2.43 -24.99
C LYS A 100 -14.05 -1.46 -23.84
N PHE A 101 -15.00 -1.43 -22.92
CA PHE A 101 -14.93 -0.72 -21.65
C PHE A 101 -14.67 -1.76 -20.56
N THR A 102 -13.69 -1.53 -19.70
CA THR A 102 -13.34 -2.44 -18.60
C THR A 102 -13.33 -1.65 -17.31
N SER A 103 -14.20 -2.01 -16.36
CA SER A 103 -14.15 -1.42 -15.02
C SER A 103 -12.78 -1.68 -14.38
N ARG A 104 -12.24 -0.68 -13.67
CA ARG A 104 -10.98 -0.82 -12.93
C ARG A 104 -11.16 -1.54 -11.60
N ARG A 105 -12.41 -1.81 -11.20
CA ARG A 105 -12.75 -2.56 -10.00
C ARG A 105 -12.95 -4.03 -10.31
N LEU A 106 -12.87 -4.86 -9.27
CA LEU A 106 -13.07 -6.30 -9.33
C LEU A 106 -14.25 -6.71 -8.44
N GLY A 107 -14.85 -7.86 -8.78
CA GLY A 107 -15.89 -8.46 -7.96
C GLY A 107 -17.30 -8.00 -8.30
N ALA A 108 -18.24 -8.91 -8.16
CA ALA A 108 -19.63 -8.77 -8.64
C ALA A 108 -20.39 -7.57 -8.05
N ASN A 109 -20.04 -7.13 -6.84
CA ASN A 109 -20.74 -6.04 -6.16
C ASN A 109 -20.11 -4.66 -6.43
N ASP A 110 -18.85 -4.65 -6.84
CA ASP A 110 -18.05 -3.44 -6.92
C ASP A 110 -17.76 -3.01 -8.35
N SER A 111 -17.74 -3.96 -9.29
CA SER A 111 -17.40 -3.75 -10.69
C SER A 111 -18.66 -3.85 -11.56
N THR A 112 -19.14 -2.72 -12.05
CA THR A 112 -20.36 -2.64 -12.88
C THR A 112 -20.21 -1.61 -13.99
N ILE A 113 -20.74 -1.90 -15.17
CA ILE A 113 -20.82 -0.96 -16.29
C ILE A 113 -22.22 -1.04 -16.88
N LEU A 114 -22.86 0.11 -17.04
CA LEU A 114 -24.15 0.24 -17.71
C LEU A 114 -24.10 1.44 -18.65
N MET A 115 -24.45 1.24 -19.89
CA MET A 115 -24.61 2.30 -20.89
C MET A 115 -26.09 2.52 -21.15
N GLU A 116 -26.56 3.73 -21.14
CA GLU A 116 -27.97 4.08 -21.29
C GLU A 116 -28.17 5.21 -22.30
N ALA A 117 -29.35 5.24 -22.90
CA ALA A 117 -29.73 6.33 -23.79
C ALA A 117 -29.77 7.66 -23.00
N THR A 118 -29.12 8.69 -23.53
CA THR A 118 -29.07 9.99 -22.88
C THR A 118 -30.37 10.76 -23.10
N THR A 119 -31.16 10.94 -22.06
CA THR A 119 -32.41 11.68 -22.12
C THR A 119 -32.17 13.20 -21.95
N GLY A 120 -32.82 14.00 -22.82
CA GLY A 120 -32.74 15.47 -22.78
C GLY A 120 -31.44 16.05 -23.33
N GLY A 121 -31.37 17.39 -23.40
CA GLY A 121 -30.20 18.13 -23.91
C GLY A 121 -30.08 18.13 -25.46
N ALA A 122 -29.32 19.09 -26.00
CA ALA A 122 -28.91 19.09 -27.40
C ALA A 122 -27.80 18.07 -27.63
N GLY A 123 -27.52 17.75 -28.89
CA GLY A 123 -26.43 16.87 -29.30
C GLY A 123 -26.86 15.45 -29.67
N THR A 124 -25.94 14.74 -30.31
CA THR A 124 -26.15 13.38 -30.84
C THR A 124 -25.90 12.35 -29.75
N ASP A 125 -26.88 11.47 -29.47
CA ASP A 125 -26.74 10.40 -28.50
C ASP A 125 -25.91 9.25 -29.09
N LEU A 126 -24.73 8.99 -28.50
CA LEU A 126 -23.82 7.93 -28.92
C LEU A 126 -24.30 6.52 -28.56
N TYR A 127 -25.35 6.40 -27.73
CA TYR A 127 -26.03 5.13 -27.47
C TYR A 127 -26.67 4.53 -28.70
N GLY A 128 -26.98 5.37 -29.70
CA GLY A 128 -27.73 4.99 -30.92
C GLY A 128 -27.01 3.94 -31.77
N ALA A 129 -27.82 3.21 -32.58
CA ALA A 129 -27.37 2.07 -33.41
C ALA A 129 -26.27 2.38 -34.44
N ASN A 130 -26.11 3.67 -34.83
CA ASN A 130 -25.09 4.09 -35.78
C ASN A 130 -23.76 4.46 -35.10
N TYR A 131 -23.67 4.37 -33.76
CA TYR A 131 -22.52 4.76 -32.97
C TYR A 131 -22.05 3.59 -32.09
N LEU A 132 -22.19 3.68 -30.78
CA LEU A 132 -21.79 2.64 -29.83
C LEU A 132 -22.82 1.47 -29.77
N ASP A 133 -24.05 1.71 -30.26
CA ASP A 133 -25.14 0.76 -30.21
C ASP A 133 -25.31 0.07 -28.85
N GLY A 134 -25.53 0.90 -27.85
CA GLY A 134 -25.62 0.44 -26.47
C GLY A 134 -26.70 -0.62 -26.23
N ALA A 135 -27.74 -0.63 -27.07
CA ALA A 135 -28.83 -1.63 -27.00
C ALA A 135 -28.35 -3.06 -27.33
N THR A 136 -27.32 -3.20 -28.18
CA THR A 136 -26.76 -4.51 -28.59
C THR A 136 -25.39 -4.77 -27.99
N ALA A 137 -24.85 -3.82 -27.21
CA ALA A 137 -23.60 -4.02 -26.50
C ALA A 137 -23.69 -5.20 -25.50
N THR A 138 -22.62 -5.96 -25.43
CA THR A 138 -22.55 -7.16 -24.57
C THR A 138 -21.85 -6.81 -23.26
N THR A 139 -22.56 -6.98 -22.16
CA THR A 139 -21.96 -6.85 -20.81
C THR A 139 -21.58 -8.22 -20.28
N THR A 140 -20.31 -8.38 -19.86
CA THR A 140 -19.85 -9.52 -19.08
C THR A 140 -19.72 -9.09 -17.63
N ASN A 141 -20.56 -9.62 -16.76
CA ASN A 141 -20.57 -9.28 -15.35
C ASN A 141 -19.29 -9.76 -14.63
N ALA A 142 -18.84 -8.96 -13.69
CA ALA A 142 -17.75 -9.33 -12.80
C ALA A 142 -18.13 -10.49 -11.87
N THR A 143 -17.15 -11.27 -11.45
CA THR A 143 -17.30 -12.35 -10.45
C THR A 143 -16.37 -12.13 -9.28
N ASN A 144 -16.78 -12.59 -8.08
CA ASN A 144 -15.94 -12.54 -6.90
C ASN A 144 -14.85 -13.61 -6.91
N ALA A 145 -13.72 -13.34 -6.27
CA ALA A 145 -12.70 -14.36 -6.04
C ALA A 145 -13.22 -15.46 -5.11
N THR A 146 -12.78 -16.69 -5.36
CA THR A 146 -13.08 -17.85 -4.51
C THR A 146 -11.81 -18.67 -4.28
N GLY A 147 -11.65 -19.31 -3.12
CA GLY A 147 -10.52 -20.20 -2.85
C GLY A 147 -9.83 -19.95 -1.51
N THR A 148 -8.55 -20.34 -1.40
CA THR A 148 -7.75 -20.24 -0.17
C THR A 148 -7.55 -18.78 0.23
N THR A 149 -7.75 -18.47 1.50
CA THR A 149 -7.57 -17.11 2.05
C THR A 149 -6.09 -16.75 2.18
N LEU A 150 -5.76 -15.46 2.14
CA LEU A 150 -4.38 -15.01 2.39
C LEU A 150 -3.89 -15.40 3.78
N ALA A 151 -4.77 -15.40 4.79
CA ALA A 151 -4.42 -15.82 6.15
C ALA A 151 -3.94 -17.29 6.22
N GLU A 152 -4.61 -18.19 5.49
CA GLU A 152 -4.19 -19.60 5.42
C GLU A 152 -2.84 -19.76 4.68
N LEU A 153 -2.59 -18.92 3.67
CA LEU A 153 -1.31 -18.91 2.96
C LEU A 153 -0.17 -18.40 3.84
N VAL A 154 -0.43 -17.37 4.63
CA VAL A 154 0.53 -16.82 5.59
C VAL A 154 0.91 -17.88 6.61
N ALA A 155 -0.07 -18.57 7.21
CA ALA A 155 0.20 -19.64 8.15
C ALA A 155 1.10 -20.74 7.56
N LYS A 156 0.85 -21.12 6.30
CA LYS A 156 1.72 -22.08 5.59
C LYS A 156 3.12 -21.54 5.30
N ALA A 157 3.24 -20.24 5.02
CA ALA A 157 4.52 -19.60 4.73
C ALA A 157 5.39 -19.45 5.98
N GLU A 158 4.79 -19.27 7.15
CA GLU A 158 5.49 -19.17 8.44
C GLU A 158 6.23 -20.46 8.80
N ASP A 159 5.77 -21.61 8.30
CA ASP A 159 6.49 -22.90 8.46
C ASP A 159 7.89 -22.88 7.81
N PHE A 160 8.12 -22.00 6.83
CA PHE A 160 9.40 -21.85 6.14
C PHE A 160 10.30 -20.77 6.77
N GLY A 161 9.80 -20.00 7.71
CA GLY A 161 10.53 -18.97 8.44
C GLY A 161 9.90 -17.58 8.34
N TYR A 162 10.54 -16.62 9.01
CA TYR A 162 10.06 -15.25 9.07
C TYR A 162 10.24 -14.51 7.74
N PHE A 163 9.23 -13.75 7.35
CA PHE A 163 9.24 -12.84 6.20
C PHE A 163 8.62 -11.48 6.59
N GLY A 164 8.99 -10.42 5.88
CA GLY A 164 8.56 -9.06 6.24
C GLY A 164 7.28 -8.63 5.55
N GLY A 165 7.21 -8.79 4.23
CA GLY A 165 6.12 -8.29 3.42
C GLY A 165 5.39 -9.38 2.64
N ILE A 166 4.12 -9.13 2.36
CA ILE A 166 3.21 -10.02 1.65
C ILE A 166 2.57 -9.22 0.53
N LEU A 167 2.51 -9.79 -0.66
CA LEU A 167 1.73 -9.28 -1.78
C LEU A 167 1.12 -10.42 -2.58
N THR A 168 0.02 -10.14 -3.26
CA THR A 168 -0.63 -11.09 -4.15
C THR A 168 -0.35 -10.73 -5.60
N THR A 169 -0.19 -11.73 -6.47
CA THR A 169 -0.05 -11.50 -7.91
C THR A 169 -1.39 -11.35 -8.60
N GLN A 170 -2.48 -11.67 -7.91
CA GLN A 170 -3.85 -11.47 -8.38
C GLN A 170 -4.34 -10.10 -7.99
N GLU A 171 -5.20 -9.53 -8.81
CA GLU A 171 -6.02 -8.40 -8.42
C GLU A 171 -7.09 -8.87 -7.42
N CYS A 172 -7.36 -8.06 -6.40
CA CYS A 172 -8.31 -8.37 -5.36
C CYS A 172 -9.46 -7.37 -5.37
N GLU A 173 -10.66 -7.85 -5.17
CA GLU A 173 -11.83 -7.02 -4.89
C GLU A 173 -11.70 -6.33 -3.52
N ASN A 174 -12.39 -5.21 -3.32
CA ASN A 174 -12.28 -4.40 -2.10
C ASN A 174 -12.56 -5.18 -0.80
N THR A 175 -13.58 -6.05 -0.81
CA THR A 175 -13.94 -6.88 0.33
C THR A 175 -12.82 -7.83 0.71
N LEU A 176 -12.16 -8.42 -0.27
CA LEU A 176 -11.01 -9.31 -0.05
C LEU A 176 -9.79 -8.54 0.44
N VAL A 177 -9.50 -7.37 -0.15
CA VAL A 177 -8.39 -6.51 0.32
C VAL A 177 -8.59 -6.12 1.78
N LYS A 178 -9.80 -5.73 2.18
CA LYS A 178 -10.12 -5.40 3.56
C LYS A 178 -9.99 -6.60 4.51
N ALA A 179 -10.46 -7.78 4.08
CA ALA A 179 -10.32 -9.01 4.86
C ALA A 179 -8.84 -9.39 5.05
N ASN A 180 -8.03 -9.31 4.00
CA ASN A 180 -6.59 -9.54 4.03
C ASN A 180 -5.89 -8.55 4.97
N ALA A 181 -6.21 -7.25 4.85
CA ALA A 181 -5.66 -6.20 5.68
C ALA A 181 -5.95 -6.45 7.17
N THR A 182 -7.18 -6.85 7.49
CA THR A 182 -7.59 -7.18 8.88
C THR A 182 -6.84 -8.40 9.41
N ALA A 183 -6.70 -9.44 8.60
CA ALA A 183 -5.98 -10.65 9.00
C ALA A 183 -4.49 -10.37 9.26
N ILE A 184 -3.84 -9.59 8.38
CA ILE A 184 -2.42 -9.26 8.51
C ILE A 184 -2.15 -8.27 9.65
N GLN A 185 -3.11 -7.40 9.98
CA GLN A 185 -2.93 -6.44 11.08
C GLN A 185 -2.62 -7.13 12.41
N ALA A 186 -3.15 -8.34 12.64
CA ALA A 186 -2.88 -9.13 13.85
C ALA A 186 -1.50 -9.83 13.83
N GLN A 187 -0.80 -9.84 12.69
CA GLN A 187 0.46 -10.54 12.47
C GLN A 187 1.64 -9.56 12.38
N ASP A 188 2.87 -10.08 12.35
CA ASP A 188 4.10 -9.29 12.23
C ASP A 188 4.59 -9.19 10.78
N HIS A 189 3.67 -8.88 9.87
CA HIS A 189 3.91 -8.74 8.44
C HIS A 189 3.29 -7.45 7.89
N ILE A 190 3.71 -7.04 6.69
CA ILE A 190 3.11 -5.92 5.97
C ILE A 190 2.42 -6.46 4.71
N TYR A 191 1.18 -6.06 4.51
CA TYR A 191 0.43 -6.35 3.29
C TYR A 191 0.56 -5.18 2.32
N TYR A 192 1.05 -5.46 1.12
CA TYR A 192 1.18 -4.49 0.04
C TYR A 192 0.13 -4.77 -1.03
N GLU A 193 -0.68 -3.77 -1.36
CA GLU A 193 -1.68 -3.88 -2.41
C GLU A 193 -1.69 -2.63 -3.30
N VAL A 194 -2.11 -2.81 -4.55
CA VAL A 194 -2.23 -1.75 -5.54
C VAL A 194 -3.70 -1.49 -5.87
N THR A 195 -4.04 -0.24 -6.09
CA THR A 195 -5.38 0.14 -6.55
C THR A 195 -5.28 1.01 -7.82
N LYS A 196 -6.06 0.67 -8.85
CA LYS A 196 -6.11 1.40 -10.12
C LYS A 196 -7.20 2.47 -10.14
N SER A 197 -8.28 2.25 -9.42
CA SER A 197 -9.50 3.05 -9.45
C SER A 197 -9.46 4.16 -8.40
N LEU A 198 -9.80 5.40 -8.79
CA LEU A 198 -10.01 6.52 -7.86
C LEU A 198 -11.05 6.19 -6.79
N LYS A 199 -12.12 5.50 -7.18
CA LYS A 199 -13.17 5.07 -6.26
C LYS A 199 -12.66 4.03 -5.26
N ASN A 200 -11.88 3.06 -5.72
CA ASN A 200 -11.24 2.08 -4.83
C ASN A 200 -10.27 2.75 -3.87
N MET A 201 -9.46 3.68 -4.36
CA MET A 201 -8.53 4.44 -3.53
C MET A 201 -9.27 5.19 -2.40
N ALA A 202 -10.41 5.83 -2.70
CA ALA A 202 -11.21 6.50 -1.70
C ALA A 202 -11.82 5.51 -0.69
N VAL A 203 -12.46 4.45 -1.18
CA VAL A 203 -13.15 3.46 -0.31
C VAL A 203 -12.16 2.65 0.53
N LEU A 204 -11.12 2.11 -0.09
CA LEU A 204 -10.12 1.29 0.62
C LEU A 204 -9.27 2.12 1.56
N GLY A 205 -8.81 3.29 1.12
CA GLY A 205 -8.00 4.20 1.93
C GLY A 205 -8.75 4.64 3.19
N GLU A 206 -10.02 5.03 3.06
CA GLU A 206 -10.88 5.37 4.18
C GLU A 206 -11.07 4.18 5.15
N GLN A 207 -11.38 3.00 4.63
CA GLN A 207 -11.59 1.80 5.45
C GLN A 207 -10.33 1.38 6.22
N ILE A 208 -9.16 1.44 5.58
CA ILE A 208 -7.87 1.12 6.19
C ILE A 208 -7.52 2.14 7.25
N THR A 209 -7.74 3.42 6.98
CA THR A 209 -7.45 4.52 7.91
C THR A 209 -8.36 4.48 9.14
N GLN A 210 -9.68 4.35 8.94
CA GLN A 210 -10.65 4.31 10.05
C GLN A 210 -10.47 3.08 10.93
N ALA A 211 -10.13 1.93 10.35
CA ALA A 211 -9.85 0.70 11.11
C ALA A 211 -8.43 0.64 11.68
N ASN A 212 -7.59 1.67 11.48
CA ASN A 212 -6.19 1.73 11.90
C ASN A 212 -5.35 0.52 11.42
N LEU A 213 -5.58 0.07 10.17
CA LEU A 213 -4.88 -1.05 9.58
C LEU A 213 -3.51 -0.60 9.01
N ASN A 214 -2.64 -0.12 9.88
CA ASN A 214 -1.37 0.52 9.53
C ASN A 214 -0.33 -0.43 8.90
N LYS A 215 -0.50 -1.75 9.05
CA LYS A 215 0.34 -2.77 8.39
C LYS A 215 -0.06 -3.03 6.94
N THR A 216 -1.10 -2.36 6.41
CA THR A 216 -1.47 -2.43 5.01
C THR A 216 -1.03 -1.16 4.29
N ARG A 217 -0.29 -1.32 3.19
CA ARG A 217 0.21 -0.21 2.37
C ARG A 217 -0.41 -0.27 0.99
N LEU A 218 -1.10 0.81 0.60
CA LEU A 218 -1.73 0.93 -0.71
C LEU A 218 -0.86 1.80 -1.62
N LEU A 219 -0.60 1.29 -2.82
CA LEU A 219 -0.06 2.06 -3.94
C LEU A 219 -1.20 2.33 -4.92
N ALA A 220 -1.50 3.59 -5.17
CA ALA A 220 -2.43 3.96 -6.24
C ALA A 220 -1.64 4.10 -7.55
N TYR A 221 -1.97 3.27 -8.55
CA TYR A 221 -1.26 3.20 -9.82
C TYR A 221 -2.19 2.69 -10.91
N SER A 222 -2.49 3.52 -11.91
CA SER A 222 -3.52 3.26 -12.91
C SER A 222 -3.00 2.64 -14.22
N GLU A 223 -1.69 2.60 -14.42
CA GLU A 223 -1.08 2.05 -15.63
C GLU A 223 -1.08 0.51 -15.65
N LYS A 224 -0.72 -0.05 -16.80
CA LYS A 224 -0.50 -1.50 -16.95
C LYS A 224 0.69 -1.96 -16.09
N ASN A 225 0.68 -3.23 -15.71
CA ASN A 225 1.71 -3.85 -14.85
C ASN A 225 1.72 -3.33 -13.39
N GLU A 226 0.56 -2.98 -12.86
CA GLU A 226 0.37 -2.51 -11.48
C GLU A 226 0.94 -3.48 -10.44
N LYS A 227 0.90 -4.79 -10.69
CA LYS A 227 1.50 -5.78 -9.79
C LYS A 227 3.03 -5.75 -9.80
N VAL A 228 3.66 -5.34 -10.91
CA VAL A 228 5.10 -5.09 -10.97
C VAL A 228 5.44 -3.84 -10.17
N ALA A 229 4.62 -2.80 -10.25
CA ALA A 229 4.82 -1.55 -9.51
C ALA A 229 4.78 -1.81 -7.99
N ILE A 230 3.76 -2.50 -7.48
CA ILE A 230 3.66 -2.80 -6.05
C ILE A 230 4.73 -3.79 -5.59
N ALA A 231 5.13 -4.76 -6.43
CA ALA A 231 6.22 -5.69 -6.12
C ALA A 231 7.56 -4.96 -6.00
N THR A 232 7.84 -4.02 -6.91
CA THR A 232 9.05 -3.19 -6.86
C THR A 232 9.03 -2.29 -5.61
N TYR A 233 7.88 -1.65 -5.33
CA TYR A 233 7.68 -0.86 -4.11
C TYR A 233 7.95 -1.69 -2.84
N ALA A 234 7.33 -2.85 -2.72
CA ALA A 234 7.48 -3.74 -1.57
C ALA A 234 8.93 -4.25 -1.43
N THR A 235 9.60 -4.52 -2.54
CA THR A 235 11.01 -4.96 -2.55
C THR A 235 11.93 -3.85 -2.03
N ILE A 236 11.75 -2.60 -2.48
CA ILE A 236 12.53 -1.46 -2.00
C ILE A 236 12.28 -1.25 -0.50
N ALA A 237 11.03 -1.21 -0.06
CA ALA A 237 10.67 -1.05 1.35
C ALA A 237 11.28 -2.14 2.24
N SER A 238 11.29 -3.39 1.77
CA SER A 238 11.84 -4.54 2.49
C SER A 238 13.36 -4.67 2.39
N SER A 239 14.03 -3.90 1.53
CA SER A 239 15.49 -3.95 1.35
C SER A 239 16.28 -3.15 2.40
N THR A 240 15.60 -2.43 3.28
CA THR A 240 16.24 -1.61 4.32
C THR A 240 17.18 -2.44 5.19
N ASN A 241 18.44 -2.03 5.27
CA ASN A 241 19.46 -2.70 6.08
C ASN A 241 19.52 -2.10 7.49
N TYR A 242 18.80 -2.68 8.42
CA TYR A 242 18.78 -2.20 9.82
C TYR A 242 20.06 -2.48 10.61
N SER A 243 21.04 -3.20 10.03
CA SER A 243 22.36 -3.41 10.65
C SER A 243 23.40 -2.39 10.21
N GLY A 244 23.10 -1.54 9.26
CA GLY A 244 24.00 -0.48 8.76
C GLY A 244 23.97 0.79 9.61
N THR A 245 24.72 1.79 9.20
CA THR A 245 24.71 3.17 9.73
C THR A 245 24.06 4.07 8.67
N ASP A 246 23.11 4.92 9.07
CA ASP A 246 22.36 5.83 8.19
C ASP A 246 21.72 5.10 6.99
N THR A 247 21.14 3.93 7.27
CA THR A 247 20.56 3.04 6.24
C THR A 247 19.04 2.94 6.28
N CYS A 248 18.39 3.64 7.20
CA CYS A 248 16.93 3.69 7.24
C CYS A 248 16.41 4.40 5.98
N LEU A 249 15.49 3.75 5.29
CA LEU A 249 15.01 4.18 3.98
C LEU A 249 13.57 4.67 4.08
N THR A 250 13.28 5.89 3.60
CA THR A 250 11.91 6.31 3.33
C THR A 250 11.50 5.99 1.88
N MET A 251 10.23 5.66 1.65
CA MET A 251 9.71 5.46 0.30
C MET A 251 9.50 6.77 -0.46
N ASN A 252 9.36 7.89 0.25
CA ASN A 252 9.15 9.18 -0.39
C ASN A 252 10.32 9.55 -1.31
N LEU A 253 10.01 10.00 -2.51
CA LEU A 253 10.94 10.38 -3.57
C LEU A 253 11.86 9.24 -4.07
N LYS A 254 11.49 7.97 -3.85
CA LYS A 254 12.20 6.83 -4.45
C LYS A 254 11.67 6.51 -5.84
N GLU A 255 12.55 6.11 -6.72
CA GLU A 255 12.21 5.64 -8.07
C GLU A 255 11.93 4.13 -8.02
N LEU A 256 10.85 3.70 -8.69
CA LEU A 256 10.56 2.30 -8.90
C LEU A 256 11.24 1.82 -10.19
N THR A 257 12.41 1.25 -10.05
CA THR A 257 13.25 0.84 -11.19
C THR A 257 12.51 -0.15 -12.10
N GLY A 258 12.43 0.18 -13.39
CA GLY A 258 11.77 -0.64 -14.40
C GLY A 258 10.23 -0.52 -14.41
N VAL A 259 9.70 0.47 -13.72
CA VAL A 259 8.28 0.82 -13.71
C VAL A 259 8.11 2.21 -14.30
N ASP A 260 7.21 2.37 -15.27
CA ASP A 260 6.88 3.69 -15.82
C ASP A 260 6.06 4.48 -14.79
N PRO A 261 6.25 5.80 -14.67
CA PRO A 261 5.41 6.63 -13.81
C PRO A 261 3.97 6.67 -14.34
N ASP A 262 3.00 6.78 -13.42
CA ASP A 262 1.58 6.90 -13.76
C ASP A 262 1.33 8.18 -14.57
N LYS A 263 0.82 8.01 -15.79
CA LYS A 263 0.55 9.10 -16.75
C LYS A 263 -0.78 9.79 -16.50
N ASN A 264 -1.68 9.13 -15.78
CA ASN A 264 -3.01 9.64 -15.45
C ASN A 264 -3.01 10.48 -14.17
N LEU A 265 -1.83 10.70 -13.58
CA LEU A 265 -1.67 11.48 -12.37
C LEU A 265 -2.01 12.96 -12.63
N ASN A 266 -3.13 13.40 -12.09
CA ASN A 266 -3.56 14.79 -12.09
C ASN A 266 -3.76 15.28 -10.64
N GLN A 267 -4.06 16.58 -10.47
CA GLN A 267 -4.23 17.17 -9.14
C GLN A 267 -5.35 16.53 -8.33
N THR A 268 -6.43 16.09 -8.97
CA THR A 268 -7.55 15.40 -8.30
C THR A 268 -7.10 14.04 -7.79
N TYR A 269 -6.37 13.28 -8.61
CA TYR A 269 -5.81 11.98 -8.24
C TYR A 269 -4.82 12.13 -7.07
N TYR A 270 -3.91 13.11 -7.16
CA TYR A 270 -2.95 13.42 -6.10
C TYR A 270 -3.65 13.77 -4.78
N ASN A 271 -4.64 14.68 -4.81
CA ASN A 271 -5.37 15.09 -3.62
C ASN A 271 -6.15 13.92 -3.00
N SER A 272 -6.78 13.09 -3.83
CA SER A 272 -7.49 11.90 -3.37
C SER A 272 -6.54 10.90 -2.71
N ALA A 273 -5.38 10.63 -3.31
CA ALA A 273 -4.35 9.75 -2.73
C ALA A 273 -3.88 10.28 -1.37
N LYS A 274 -3.58 11.57 -1.28
CA LYS A 274 -3.16 12.23 -0.04
C LYS A 274 -4.23 12.13 1.06
N THR A 275 -5.48 12.40 0.72
CA THR A 275 -6.60 12.34 1.69
C THR A 275 -6.81 10.91 2.21
N ASN A 276 -6.64 9.92 1.36
CA ASN A 276 -6.90 8.52 1.67
C ASN A 276 -5.64 7.74 2.10
N GLY A 277 -4.48 8.41 2.21
CA GLY A 277 -3.23 7.80 2.68
C GLY A 277 -2.67 6.72 1.76
N CYS A 278 -2.96 6.81 0.46
CA CYS A 278 -2.41 5.92 -0.55
C CYS A 278 -1.15 6.53 -1.16
N ASP A 279 -0.06 5.78 -1.22
CA ASP A 279 1.13 6.23 -1.93
C ASP A 279 0.87 6.22 -3.45
N ILE A 280 1.54 7.08 -4.19
CA ILE A 280 1.44 7.17 -5.67
C ILE A 280 2.83 7.16 -6.29
N TYR A 281 2.93 6.69 -7.54
CA TYR A 281 4.17 6.77 -8.32
C TYR A 281 3.93 7.57 -9.59
N GLY A 282 4.53 8.73 -9.67
CA GLY A 282 4.33 9.66 -10.78
C GLY A 282 5.58 10.39 -11.19
N SER A 283 5.47 11.30 -12.16
CA SER A 283 6.57 12.13 -12.62
C SER A 283 6.28 13.62 -12.38
N THR A 284 7.24 14.32 -11.79
CA THR A 284 7.19 15.77 -11.60
C THR A 284 8.49 16.37 -12.11
N CYS A 285 8.42 17.39 -12.98
CA CYS A 285 9.59 18.03 -13.60
C CYS A 285 10.52 17.03 -14.31
N GLY A 286 9.97 15.95 -14.88
CA GLY A 286 10.74 14.92 -15.59
C GLY A 286 11.43 13.90 -14.68
N LEU A 287 11.22 13.96 -13.36
CA LEU A 287 11.75 13.01 -12.39
C LEU A 287 10.63 12.10 -11.89
N SER A 288 10.83 10.79 -12.03
CA SER A 288 9.89 9.78 -11.55
C SER A 288 10.12 9.48 -10.08
N ALA A 289 9.08 9.54 -9.27
CA ALA A 289 9.20 9.35 -7.84
C ALA A 289 7.92 8.81 -7.20
N VAL A 290 8.08 8.09 -6.10
CA VAL A 290 7.00 7.77 -5.17
C VAL A 290 6.68 9.01 -4.34
N TYR A 291 5.40 9.37 -4.22
CA TYR A 291 4.91 10.33 -3.24
C TYR A 291 4.21 9.54 -2.13
N SER A 292 4.79 9.58 -0.94
CA SER A 292 4.32 8.79 0.19
C SER A 292 3.42 9.62 1.10
N PHE A 293 2.20 9.14 1.33
CA PHE A 293 1.17 9.76 2.16
C PHE A 293 0.77 8.81 3.27
N GLY A 294 1.45 8.86 4.39
CA GLY A 294 1.05 8.04 5.54
C GLY A 294 -0.33 8.45 6.08
N ALA A 295 -1.30 7.55 6.07
CA ALA A 295 -2.60 7.80 6.70
C ALA A 295 -2.49 7.80 8.23
N ASN A 296 -2.01 6.69 8.80
CA ASN A 296 -1.78 6.53 10.23
C ASN A 296 -0.29 6.36 10.56
N SER A 297 0.52 5.94 9.61
CA SER A 297 1.98 5.86 9.69
C SER A 297 2.58 5.72 8.29
N TYR A 298 3.84 6.07 8.14
CA TYR A 298 4.59 5.88 6.91
C TYR A 298 5.13 4.46 6.78
N THR A 299 5.42 4.02 5.56
CA THR A 299 5.94 2.67 5.28
C THR A 299 7.24 2.39 6.01
N ASP A 300 8.16 3.36 6.06
CA ASP A 300 9.43 3.28 6.78
C ASP A 300 9.24 3.09 8.29
N GLU A 301 8.25 3.74 8.89
CA GLU A 301 7.92 3.57 10.31
C GLU A 301 7.43 2.15 10.61
N VAL A 302 6.50 1.64 9.79
CA VAL A 302 5.96 0.29 9.98
C VAL A 302 7.03 -0.78 9.78
N THR A 303 7.87 -0.63 8.75
CA THR A 303 8.97 -1.57 8.49
C THR A 303 10.00 -1.53 9.62
N ALA A 304 10.34 -0.35 10.13
CA ALA A 304 11.29 -0.19 11.24
C ALA A 304 10.75 -0.79 12.54
N ASP A 305 9.46 -0.60 12.85
CA ASP A 305 8.84 -1.15 14.06
C ASP A 305 8.85 -2.70 14.04
N LEU A 306 8.49 -3.31 12.92
CA LEU A 306 8.52 -4.77 12.78
C LEU A 306 9.94 -5.34 12.85
N ALA A 307 10.89 -4.68 12.19
CA ALA A 307 12.30 -5.05 12.25
C ALA A 307 12.86 -4.91 13.67
N LEU A 308 12.51 -3.84 14.37
CA LEU A 308 12.92 -3.63 15.76
C LEU A 308 12.34 -4.71 16.68
N LYS A 309 11.03 -4.96 16.59
CA LYS A 309 10.37 -6.02 17.37
C LYS A 309 11.10 -7.34 17.21
N LYS A 310 11.32 -7.75 15.95
CA LYS A 310 12.00 -9.01 15.64
C LYS A 310 13.44 -9.04 16.13
N SER A 311 14.17 -7.93 16.03
CA SER A 311 15.55 -7.82 16.50
C SER A 311 15.63 -7.95 18.03
N LEU A 312 14.69 -7.35 18.77
CA LEU A 312 14.59 -7.46 20.22
C LEU A 312 14.29 -8.90 20.65
N GLU A 313 13.32 -9.56 20.01
CA GLU A 313 13.00 -10.97 20.28
C GLU A 313 14.22 -11.87 20.11
N VAL A 314 14.91 -11.75 18.97
CA VAL A 314 16.11 -12.55 18.65
C VAL A 314 17.24 -12.25 19.63
N ALA A 315 17.46 -10.98 19.98
CA ALA A 315 18.53 -10.60 20.90
C ALA A 315 18.31 -11.17 22.32
N MET A 316 17.09 -11.02 22.84
CA MET A 316 16.75 -11.56 24.16
C MET A 316 16.79 -13.10 24.18
N PHE A 317 16.25 -13.74 23.14
CA PHE A 317 16.33 -15.19 23.00
C PHE A 317 17.78 -15.69 22.97
N ASN A 318 18.66 -14.99 22.23
CA ASN A 318 20.06 -15.36 22.15
C ASN A 318 20.79 -15.25 23.50
N VAL A 319 20.47 -14.27 24.32
CA VAL A 319 21.03 -14.15 25.68
C VAL A 319 20.68 -15.39 26.51
N LEU A 320 19.40 -15.82 26.46
CA LEU A 320 18.94 -17.00 27.18
C LEU A 320 19.57 -18.29 26.64
N LYS A 321 19.67 -18.44 25.31
CA LYS A 321 20.18 -19.62 24.64
C LYS A 321 21.68 -19.79 24.77
N GLN A 322 22.46 -18.70 24.67
CA GLN A 322 23.92 -18.76 24.62
C GLN A 322 24.55 -18.79 26.02
N THR A 323 23.79 -18.49 27.07
CA THR A 323 24.28 -18.60 28.45
C THR A 323 24.37 -20.07 28.82
N MET A 324 25.59 -20.60 28.90
CA MET A 324 25.85 -22.03 29.19
C MET A 324 25.37 -22.50 30.57
N THR A 325 25.22 -21.55 31.49
CA THR A 325 24.73 -21.83 32.86
C THR A 325 23.26 -21.42 32.97
N LYS A 326 22.91 -20.54 33.88
CA LYS A 326 21.57 -19.96 34.00
C LYS A 326 21.65 -18.45 34.11
N ILE A 327 20.66 -17.73 33.61
CA ILE A 327 20.44 -16.33 33.95
C ILE A 327 19.65 -16.34 35.27
N PRO A 328 20.22 -15.82 36.36
CA PRO A 328 19.54 -15.85 37.66
C PRO A 328 18.36 -14.87 37.68
N GLN A 329 17.33 -15.19 38.43
CA GLN A 329 16.23 -14.26 38.74
C GLN A 329 16.68 -13.22 39.79
N THR A 330 17.59 -12.35 39.41
CA THR A 330 18.14 -11.26 40.20
C THR A 330 18.26 -10.03 39.31
N GLU A 331 18.54 -8.86 39.92
CA GLU A 331 18.76 -7.61 39.17
C GLU A 331 19.85 -7.77 38.07
N SER A 332 20.89 -8.57 38.36
CA SER A 332 21.96 -8.82 37.36
C SER A 332 21.44 -9.61 36.13
N GLY A 333 20.53 -10.56 36.33
CA GLY A 333 19.93 -11.33 35.23
C GLY A 333 18.99 -10.46 34.38
N VAL A 334 18.15 -9.63 35.01
CA VAL A 334 17.29 -8.65 34.30
C VAL A 334 18.16 -7.63 33.56
N THR A 335 19.25 -7.17 34.16
CA THR A 335 20.20 -6.23 33.52
C THR A 335 20.85 -6.84 32.29
N ALA A 336 21.18 -8.13 32.30
CA ALA A 336 21.71 -8.82 31.11
C ALA A 336 20.72 -8.78 29.93
N LEU A 337 19.42 -9.01 30.18
CA LEU A 337 18.38 -8.91 29.15
C LEU A 337 18.18 -7.47 28.69
N LYS A 338 18.14 -6.49 29.63
CA LYS A 338 18.05 -5.07 29.27
C LYS A 338 19.21 -4.62 28.41
N ASN A 339 20.44 -5.06 28.72
CA ASN A 339 21.62 -4.71 27.92
C ASN A 339 21.53 -5.26 26.48
N ALA A 340 20.98 -6.46 26.29
CA ALA A 340 20.74 -6.97 24.95
C ALA A 340 19.74 -6.10 24.17
N ALA A 341 18.65 -5.68 24.83
CA ALA A 341 17.70 -4.75 24.22
C ALA A 341 18.36 -3.39 23.88
N ILE A 342 19.17 -2.85 24.80
CA ILE A 342 19.89 -1.58 24.60
C ILE A 342 20.84 -1.66 23.39
N GLN A 343 21.53 -2.77 23.18
CA GLN A 343 22.38 -2.96 22.00
C GLN A 343 21.60 -2.89 20.69
N VAL A 344 20.41 -3.49 20.65
CA VAL A 344 19.51 -3.38 19.50
C VAL A 344 19.05 -1.94 19.29
N LEU A 345 18.60 -1.27 20.35
CA LEU A 345 18.14 0.12 20.28
C LEU A 345 19.25 1.06 19.80
N GLN A 346 20.48 0.90 20.29
CA GLN A 346 21.65 1.64 19.81
C GLN A 346 21.91 1.40 18.30
N GLN A 347 21.69 0.18 17.82
CA GLN A 347 21.78 -0.09 16.39
C GLN A 347 20.69 0.64 15.59
N PHE A 348 19.47 0.73 16.13
CA PHE A 348 18.37 1.47 15.48
C PHE A 348 18.54 3.00 15.59
N VAL A 349 19.29 3.50 16.54
CA VAL A 349 19.77 4.90 16.52
C VAL A 349 20.81 5.10 15.41
N ARG A 350 21.81 4.20 15.32
CA ARG A 350 22.85 4.30 14.28
C ARG A 350 22.30 4.21 12.85
N ASN A 351 21.27 3.40 12.62
CA ASN A 351 20.67 3.29 11.27
C ASN A 351 19.72 4.43 10.93
N GLY A 352 19.39 5.30 11.88
CA GLY A 352 18.56 6.47 11.67
C GLY A 352 17.05 6.25 11.88
N ALA A 353 16.60 5.09 12.36
CA ALA A 353 15.18 4.85 12.66
C ALA A 353 14.74 5.52 13.99
N ILE A 354 15.63 5.57 14.98
CA ILE A 354 15.40 6.23 16.27
C ILE A 354 16.14 7.56 16.29
N GLY A 355 15.40 8.64 16.61
CA GLY A 355 15.93 10.00 16.67
C GLY A 355 16.36 10.41 18.08
N THR A 356 17.48 11.11 18.16
CA THR A 356 18.00 11.76 19.38
C THR A 356 17.76 13.27 19.34
N GLY A 357 17.86 13.96 20.47
CA GLY A 357 17.61 15.41 20.54
C GLY A 357 16.11 15.79 20.46
N LEU A 358 15.22 14.83 20.58
CA LEU A 358 13.78 15.01 20.45
C LEU A 358 13.08 14.83 21.81
N LYS A 359 12.10 15.69 22.10
CA LYS A 359 11.31 15.61 23.33
C LYS A 359 10.14 14.65 23.23
N TRP A 360 9.81 13.97 24.32
CA TRP A 360 8.60 13.19 24.43
C TRP A 360 7.38 14.09 24.59
N GLY A 361 6.41 13.99 23.70
CA GLY A 361 5.25 14.90 23.65
C GLY A 361 3.96 14.35 24.24
N SER A 362 4.01 13.18 24.91
CA SER A 362 2.84 12.50 25.50
C SER A 362 3.05 12.29 27.00
N PRO A 363 2.03 11.91 27.78
CA PRO A 363 2.21 11.47 29.16
C PRO A 363 3.26 10.37 29.26
N ILE A 364 4.05 10.39 30.35
CA ILE A 364 5.11 9.38 30.57
C ILE A 364 4.46 8.05 30.91
N PRO A 365 4.72 6.98 30.15
CA PRO A 365 4.01 5.73 30.32
C PRO A 365 4.53 4.87 31.49
N PHE A 366 5.80 5.03 31.88
CA PHE A 366 6.43 4.24 32.94
C PHE A 366 7.75 4.87 33.44
N GLY A 367 8.21 4.43 34.60
CA GLY A 367 9.50 4.84 35.16
C GLY A 367 9.50 6.22 35.83
N ASN A 368 10.70 6.76 36.10
CA ASN A 368 10.87 8.08 36.68
C ASN A 368 10.86 9.15 35.60
N GLY A 369 10.06 10.22 35.77
CA GLY A 369 9.80 11.24 34.80
C GLY A 369 11.04 11.99 34.28
N GLU A 370 11.92 12.41 35.17
CA GLU A 370 13.16 13.13 34.81
C GLU A 370 14.11 12.20 34.05
N THR A 371 14.35 11.00 34.57
CA THR A 371 15.20 10.01 33.92
C THR A 371 14.66 9.58 32.58
N PHE A 372 13.33 9.45 32.45
CA PHE A 372 12.65 9.12 31.19
C PHE A 372 12.93 10.19 30.14
N GLN A 373 12.64 11.48 30.45
CA GLN A 373 12.81 12.58 29.50
C GLN A 373 14.30 12.74 29.10
N ASP A 374 15.20 12.67 30.04
CA ASP A 374 16.65 12.74 29.82
C ASP A 374 17.15 11.65 28.86
N ASN A 375 16.72 10.42 29.05
CA ASN A 375 17.11 9.31 28.17
C ASN A 375 16.50 9.43 26.78
N ILE A 376 15.21 9.80 26.67
CA ILE A 376 14.58 10.03 25.36
C ILE A 376 15.30 11.13 24.60
N GLU A 377 15.63 12.26 25.26
CA GLU A 377 16.30 13.36 24.58
C GLU A 377 17.75 13.00 24.21
N LYS A 378 18.52 12.39 25.10
CA LYS A 378 19.94 12.08 24.87
C LYS A 378 20.16 10.85 24.01
N LEU A 379 19.38 9.76 24.22
CA LEU A 379 19.59 8.44 23.63
C LEU A 379 18.56 8.08 22.57
N GLY A 380 17.40 8.76 22.54
CA GLY A 380 16.27 8.43 21.67
C GLY A 380 15.36 7.34 22.23
N TYR A 381 15.74 6.69 23.33
CA TYR A 381 14.97 5.59 23.94
C TYR A 381 15.14 5.53 25.46
N TYR A 382 14.18 4.86 26.12
CA TYR A 382 14.25 4.54 27.55
C TYR A 382 13.84 3.08 27.76
N VAL A 383 14.64 2.36 28.56
CA VAL A 383 14.42 0.94 28.91
C VAL A 383 14.21 0.83 30.41
N TYR A 384 13.07 0.30 30.81
CA TYR A 384 12.68 0.19 32.20
C TYR A 384 12.20 -1.23 32.53
N SER A 385 12.39 -1.65 33.75
CA SER A 385 11.73 -2.79 34.36
C SER A 385 11.55 -2.54 35.84
N GLU A 386 10.47 -3.04 36.42
CA GLU A 386 10.30 -3.04 37.87
C GLU A 386 11.42 -3.83 38.55
N PRO A 387 11.84 -3.40 39.74
CA PRO A 387 12.78 -4.18 40.55
C PRO A 387 12.23 -5.58 40.86
N ILE A 388 13.10 -6.58 40.87
CA ILE A 388 12.75 -7.97 41.20
C ILE A 388 12.12 -8.10 42.60
N ALA A 389 12.51 -7.23 43.52
CA ALA A 389 11.94 -7.21 44.87
C ALA A 389 10.40 -6.99 44.86
N ASN A 390 9.88 -6.29 43.84
CA ASN A 390 8.47 -6.00 43.69
C ASN A 390 7.70 -7.09 42.90
N GLN A 391 8.40 -8.11 42.38
CA GLN A 391 7.80 -9.15 41.58
C GLN A 391 6.99 -10.11 42.46
N ALA A 392 5.78 -10.46 41.99
CA ALA A 392 4.91 -11.42 42.68
C ALA A 392 5.59 -12.80 42.84
N GLN A 393 5.35 -13.47 43.95
CA GLN A 393 5.93 -14.79 44.24
C GLN A 393 5.55 -15.83 43.17
N SER A 394 4.32 -15.80 42.69
CA SER A 394 3.86 -16.69 41.60
C SER A 394 4.62 -16.56 40.29
N GLU A 395 5.00 -15.31 39.93
CA GLU A 395 5.82 -15.07 38.74
C GLU A 395 7.27 -15.53 38.94
N ARG A 396 7.79 -15.39 40.15
CA ARG A 396 9.12 -15.90 40.50
C ARG A 396 9.17 -17.42 40.46
N GLU A 397 8.14 -18.10 40.96
CA GLU A 397 7.98 -19.56 40.88
C GLU A 397 7.83 -20.03 39.45
N ALA A 398 7.10 -19.28 38.59
CA ALA A 398 6.99 -19.52 37.17
C ALA A 398 8.27 -19.17 36.38
N ARG A 399 9.32 -18.65 37.04
CA ARG A 399 10.58 -18.24 36.44
C ARG A 399 10.44 -17.17 35.33
N VAL A 400 9.45 -16.30 35.47
CA VAL A 400 9.21 -15.20 34.54
C VAL A 400 10.13 -14.02 34.89
N CYS A 401 10.68 -13.35 33.88
CA CYS A 401 11.41 -12.08 34.04
C CYS A 401 10.41 -10.94 34.30
N PRO A 402 10.72 -9.95 35.18
CA PRO A 402 9.93 -8.74 35.23
C PRO A 402 9.74 -8.12 33.85
N LEU A 403 8.59 -7.50 33.61
CA LEU A 403 8.30 -6.89 32.31
C LEU A 403 9.35 -5.82 31.97
N ILE A 404 10.01 -5.98 30.82
CA ILE A 404 10.91 -4.98 30.26
C ILE A 404 10.11 -4.07 29.34
N GLN A 405 10.00 -2.80 29.68
CA GLN A 405 9.26 -1.79 28.95
C GLN A 405 10.23 -0.88 28.20
N ILE A 406 9.92 -0.59 26.95
CA ILE A 406 10.76 0.22 26.07
C ILE A 406 9.91 1.36 25.50
N ALA A 407 10.36 2.59 25.69
CA ALA A 407 9.86 3.75 24.97
C ALA A 407 10.95 4.26 24.02
N LEU A 408 10.58 4.72 22.84
CA LEU A 408 11.51 5.27 21.87
C LEU A 408 10.87 6.44 21.10
N LYS A 409 11.72 7.29 20.53
CA LYS A 409 11.31 8.40 19.68
C LYS A 409 11.77 8.11 18.25
N ARG A 410 10.81 8.04 17.29
CA ARG A 410 11.15 7.88 15.87
C ARG A 410 11.83 9.15 15.35
N SER A 411 12.81 8.99 14.46
CA SER A 411 13.48 10.13 13.80
C SER A 411 12.55 10.84 12.81
N GLY A 412 11.66 10.09 12.17
CA GLY A 412 10.88 10.58 11.03
C GLY A 412 11.71 10.83 9.78
N SER A 413 11.07 11.31 8.73
CA SER A 413 11.72 11.69 7.46
C SER A 413 11.18 13.05 6.99
N ILE A 414 12.02 13.89 6.42
CA ILE A 414 11.60 15.16 5.81
C ILE A 414 11.09 14.86 4.39
N HIS A 415 9.80 15.13 4.14
CA HIS A 415 9.17 14.89 2.85
C HIS A 415 8.97 16.17 2.02
N SER A 416 9.02 17.35 2.64
CA SER A 416 8.88 18.65 1.96
C SER A 416 9.66 19.74 2.67
N SER A 417 10.06 20.77 1.94
CA SER A 417 10.68 21.97 2.52
C SER A 417 10.19 23.20 1.76
N ASP A 418 9.96 24.29 2.50
CA ASP A 418 9.66 25.59 1.94
C ASP A 418 10.89 26.47 2.01
N VAL A 419 11.22 27.15 0.90
CA VAL A 419 12.38 28.05 0.79
C VAL A 419 11.88 29.45 0.42
N ILE A 420 12.22 30.44 1.22
CA ILE A 420 11.96 31.84 0.93
C ILE A 420 13.28 32.52 0.57
N VAL A 421 13.33 33.12 -0.62
CA VAL A 421 14.52 33.85 -1.09
C VAL A 421 14.21 35.34 -1.10
N TYR A 422 14.98 36.12 -0.34
CA TYR A 422 14.94 37.57 -0.34
C TYR A 422 16.03 38.11 -1.28
N ILE A 423 15.63 38.83 -2.33
CA ILE A 423 16.54 39.45 -3.29
C ILE A 423 16.52 40.96 -3.08
N ASN A 424 17.66 41.55 -2.76
CA ASN A 424 17.84 43.00 -2.72
C ASN A 424 18.56 43.45 -4.00
N ARG A 425 18.12 44.59 -4.57
CA ARG A 425 18.75 45.23 -5.73
C ARG A 425 19.66 46.36 -5.29
#